data_b0e31e23dd02c3869d996056277e2875
#
_entry.id   b0e31e23dd02c3869d996056277e2875
#
_cell.length_a   1.000
_cell.length_b   1.000
_cell.length_c   1.000
_cell.angle_alpha   90.00
_cell.angle_beta   90.00
_cell.angle_gamma   90.00
#
_symmetry.space_group_name_H-M   'P 1'
#
loop_
_entity.id
_entity.type
_entity.pdbx_description
1 polymer ?
#
loop_
_entity_poly.entity_id
_entity_poly.type
_entity_poly.pdbx_seq_one_letter_code
_entity_poly.pdbx_strand_id
1 'polypeptide(L)'
;MRRSRITITLDSQLLKKVDLLIDKNKIRNRSHAIEFVLNKYTESNVHKAIILAGGRGTQLRPYTYEIPKPMLPVKGTPILEHLIKQLKKHNVTDLIIAISYLGEKIKTYFGNGEQFGVKIQYSEEEENLLTGGAIKKVKDKIGNETFLVIHGDILTDFSYTDFIAFHQKENALASVALSSATEPREYGQFNLHGTKLVEFYPNTTAPGLRSHLIHSGIYAFSPQIFNYFPKKNKFALEDVIQDLVNQQKVSGFVFSGKWYDVGNPDNYEKAIKEYNL
;
A
#
# COMPACT_ATOMS: atom_id res chain seq x y z
N MET A 1 -27.84 -3.50 19.57
CA MET A 1 -27.68 -4.36 18.37
C MET A 1 -28.44 -5.68 18.61
N ARG A 2 -29.22 -6.12 17.60
CA ARG A 2 -29.98 -7.40 17.67
C ARG A 2 -29.00 -8.53 17.37
N ARG A 3 -28.78 -9.46 18.31
CA ARG A 3 -27.92 -10.63 18.12
C ARG A 3 -28.73 -11.80 17.55
N SER A 4 -28.22 -12.45 16.50
CA SER A 4 -28.76 -13.68 15.94
C SER A 4 -27.87 -14.85 16.30
N ARG A 5 -28.46 -16.00 16.65
CA ARG A 5 -27.69 -17.22 16.90
C ARG A 5 -27.54 -18.01 15.61
N ILE A 6 -26.30 -18.38 15.28
CA ILE A 6 -25.96 -19.23 14.12
C ILE A 6 -25.18 -20.45 14.62
N THR A 7 -25.30 -21.56 13.90
CA THR A 7 -24.49 -22.77 14.12
C THR A 7 -23.57 -22.94 12.93
N ILE A 8 -22.27 -23.11 13.18
CA ILE A 8 -21.25 -23.31 12.16
C ILE A 8 -20.47 -24.59 12.45
N THR A 9 -20.03 -25.25 11.39
CA THR A 9 -19.10 -26.39 11.45
C THR A 9 -17.74 -25.94 10.93
N LEU A 10 -16.70 -26.16 11.71
CA LEU A 10 -15.31 -25.82 11.34
C LEU A 10 -14.47 -27.10 11.34
N ASP A 11 -13.49 -27.17 10.45
CA ASP A 11 -12.49 -28.22 10.55
C ASP A 11 -11.61 -28.04 11.80
N SER A 12 -10.97 -29.14 12.23
CA SER A 12 -10.22 -29.15 13.48
C SER A 12 -8.96 -28.26 13.46
N GLN A 13 -8.36 -28.02 12.28
CA GLN A 13 -7.18 -27.15 12.16
C GLN A 13 -7.59 -25.68 12.25
N LEU A 14 -8.71 -25.29 11.60
CA LEU A 14 -9.25 -23.95 11.69
C LEU A 14 -9.73 -23.65 13.12
N LEU A 15 -10.37 -24.63 13.79
CA LEU A 15 -10.80 -24.47 15.17
C LEU A 15 -9.63 -24.20 16.12
N LYS A 16 -8.50 -24.90 15.96
CA LYS A 16 -7.27 -24.63 16.71
C LYS A 16 -6.76 -23.21 16.50
N LYS A 17 -6.81 -22.68 15.26
CA LYS A 17 -6.43 -21.28 14.97
C LYS A 17 -7.36 -20.29 15.67
N VAL A 18 -8.65 -20.56 15.71
CA VAL A 18 -9.63 -19.75 16.47
C VAL A 18 -9.32 -19.77 17.98
N ASP A 19 -8.97 -20.93 18.53
CA ASP A 19 -8.63 -21.06 19.95
C ASP A 19 -7.37 -20.26 20.33
N LEU A 20 -6.39 -20.15 19.43
CA LEU A 20 -5.19 -19.33 19.63
C LEU A 20 -5.47 -17.82 19.73
N LEU A 21 -6.61 -17.36 19.25
CA LEU A 21 -7.00 -15.94 19.35
C LEU A 21 -7.59 -15.60 20.73
N ILE A 22 -7.90 -16.60 21.57
CA ILE A 22 -8.54 -16.38 22.87
C ILE A 22 -7.47 -15.99 23.89
N ASP A 23 -7.41 -14.72 24.25
CA ASP A 23 -6.48 -14.15 25.24
C ASP A 23 -7.10 -13.97 26.65
N LYS A 24 -8.38 -14.35 26.83
CA LYS A 24 -9.20 -14.20 28.03
C LYS A 24 -9.43 -12.75 28.51
N ASN A 25 -8.80 -11.77 27.87
CA ASN A 25 -8.95 -10.34 28.14
C ASN A 25 -9.84 -9.66 27.10
N LYS A 26 -9.33 -9.51 25.90
CA LYS A 26 -10.03 -8.88 24.76
C LYS A 26 -10.94 -9.87 24.04
N ILE A 27 -10.46 -11.10 23.83
CA ILE A 27 -11.19 -12.18 23.17
C ILE A 27 -11.44 -13.29 24.19
N ARG A 28 -12.68 -13.39 24.68
CA ARG A 28 -13.00 -14.19 25.85
C ARG A 28 -13.36 -15.65 25.54
N ASN A 29 -13.88 -15.94 24.36
CA ASN A 29 -14.36 -17.27 23.97
C ASN A 29 -14.41 -17.41 22.43
N ARG A 30 -14.69 -18.64 21.95
CA ARG A 30 -14.77 -18.95 20.50
C ARG A 30 -15.74 -18.06 19.73
N SER A 31 -16.94 -17.82 20.28
CA SER A 31 -17.93 -16.96 19.62
C SER A 31 -17.41 -15.53 19.45
N HIS A 32 -16.74 -15.00 20.46
CA HIS A 32 -16.10 -13.68 20.39
C HIS A 32 -14.90 -13.67 19.43
N ALA A 33 -14.11 -14.76 19.39
CA ALA A 33 -13.02 -14.90 18.41
C ALA A 33 -13.54 -14.94 16.97
N ILE A 34 -14.62 -15.69 16.73
CA ILE A 34 -15.27 -15.78 15.42
C ILE A 34 -15.89 -14.42 15.04
N GLU A 35 -16.61 -13.77 15.95
CA GLU A 35 -17.17 -12.41 15.74
C GLU A 35 -16.06 -11.41 15.42
N PHE A 36 -14.94 -11.44 16.14
CA PHE A 36 -13.77 -10.60 15.88
C PHE A 36 -13.19 -10.83 14.49
N VAL A 37 -13.00 -12.08 14.08
CA VAL A 37 -12.47 -12.41 12.75
C VAL A 37 -13.46 -12.01 11.66
N LEU A 38 -14.75 -12.30 11.83
CA LEU A 38 -15.77 -11.91 10.86
C LEU A 38 -15.87 -10.40 10.73
N ASN A 39 -15.90 -9.65 11.83
CA ASN A 39 -15.91 -8.20 11.79
C ASN A 39 -14.66 -7.67 11.07
N LYS A 40 -13.47 -8.16 11.44
CA LYS A 40 -12.21 -7.79 10.78
C LYS A 40 -12.24 -8.06 9.27
N TYR A 41 -12.94 -9.12 8.83
CA TYR A 41 -13.03 -9.51 7.42
C TYR A 41 -14.17 -8.81 6.66
N THR A 42 -15.29 -8.52 7.34
CA THR A 42 -16.47 -7.88 6.72
C THR A 42 -16.45 -6.36 6.81
N GLU A 43 -15.73 -5.78 7.77
CA GLU A 43 -15.58 -4.34 7.92
C GLU A 43 -14.58 -3.73 6.91
N SER A 44 -13.77 -4.56 6.26
CA SER A 44 -12.86 -4.12 5.20
C SER A 44 -13.62 -3.92 3.87
N ASN A 45 -14.32 -2.81 3.73
CA ASN A 45 -14.95 -2.40 2.47
C ASN A 45 -13.96 -1.77 1.47
N VAL A 46 -12.65 -1.95 1.68
CA VAL A 46 -11.61 -1.39 0.80
C VAL A 46 -11.11 -2.49 -0.13
N HIS A 47 -11.68 -2.54 -1.33
CA HIS A 47 -11.32 -3.51 -2.35
C HIS A 47 -10.50 -2.88 -3.49
N LYS A 48 -10.32 -1.57 -3.47
CA LYS A 48 -9.77 -0.77 -4.56
C LYS A 48 -8.36 -0.28 -4.25
N ALA A 49 -7.45 -0.43 -5.22
CA ALA A 49 -6.10 0.12 -5.11
C ALA A 49 -5.64 0.77 -6.41
N ILE A 50 -4.87 1.85 -6.27
CA ILE A 50 -4.09 2.47 -7.35
C ILE A 50 -2.65 2.00 -7.18
N ILE A 51 -2.07 1.41 -8.22
CA ILE A 51 -0.66 1.02 -8.25
C ILE A 51 0.09 2.00 -9.17
N LEU A 52 1.07 2.70 -8.62
CA LEU A 52 1.90 3.65 -9.35
C LEU A 52 3.06 2.90 -10.04
N ALA A 53 2.94 2.67 -11.34
CA ALA A 53 3.87 1.86 -12.14
C ALA A 53 4.45 2.60 -13.36
N GLY A 54 4.35 3.94 -13.41
CA GLY A 54 4.75 4.76 -14.57
C GLY A 54 6.21 5.23 -14.55
N GLY A 55 6.99 4.92 -13.52
CA GLY A 55 8.36 5.40 -13.35
C GLY A 55 9.35 4.84 -14.37
N ARG A 56 10.28 5.67 -14.86
CA ARG A 56 11.32 5.28 -15.85
C ARG A 56 12.40 4.35 -15.30
N GLY A 57 12.56 4.25 -13.98
CA GLY A 57 13.56 3.38 -13.34
C GLY A 57 15.00 3.72 -13.71
N THR A 58 15.34 4.99 -13.89
CA THR A 58 16.66 5.43 -14.44
C THR A 58 17.85 4.98 -13.61
N GLN A 59 17.67 4.80 -12.29
CA GLN A 59 18.72 4.33 -11.38
C GLN A 59 19.04 2.82 -11.55
N LEU A 60 18.13 2.07 -12.17
CA LEU A 60 18.28 0.63 -12.44
C LEU A 60 18.71 0.33 -13.88
N ARG A 61 19.18 1.33 -14.62
CA ARG A 61 19.78 1.08 -15.94
C ARG A 61 21.07 0.27 -15.79
N PRO A 62 21.35 -0.70 -16.69
CA PRO A 62 20.70 -0.92 -18.01
C PRO A 62 19.42 -1.76 -17.97
N TYR A 63 19.08 -2.43 -16.87
CA TYR A 63 17.93 -3.36 -16.81
C TYR A 63 16.62 -2.72 -17.27
N THR A 64 16.41 -1.45 -16.91
CA THR A 64 15.17 -0.71 -17.23
C THR A 64 15.14 -0.04 -18.58
N TYR A 65 16.11 -0.28 -19.47
CA TYR A 65 15.99 0.13 -20.88
C TYR A 65 14.89 -0.67 -21.60
N GLU A 66 14.77 -1.95 -21.29
CA GLU A 66 13.83 -2.83 -21.97
C GLU A 66 12.70 -3.35 -21.07
N ILE A 67 12.91 -3.39 -19.76
CA ILE A 67 11.95 -3.92 -18.81
C ILE A 67 11.49 -2.79 -17.86
N PRO A 68 10.18 -2.47 -17.77
CA PRO A 68 9.75 -1.46 -16.81
C PRO A 68 10.02 -1.93 -15.39
N LYS A 69 10.42 -1.01 -14.50
CA LYS A 69 10.85 -1.32 -13.12
C LYS A 69 9.93 -2.30 -12.37
N PRO A 70 8.59 -2.16 -12.40
CA PRO A 70 7.69 -3.10 -11.75
C PRO A 70 7.70 -4.52 -12.34
N MET A 71 8.27 -4.69 -13.52
CA MET A 71 8.39 -5.99 -14.20
C MET A 71 9.74 -6.67 -13.98
N LEU A 72 10.66 -6.05 -13.26
CA LEU A 72 11.93 -6.68 -12.90
C LEU A 72 11.66 -7.95 -12.08
N PRO A 73 12.32 -9.09 -12.40
CA PRO A 73 12.04 -10.35 -11.75
C PRO A 73 12.73 -10.47 -10.39
N VAL A 74 11.99 -10.86 -9.37
CA VAL A 74 12.53 -11.33 -8.09
C VAL A 74 12.08 -12.76 -7.87
N LYS A 75 13.01 -13.68 -7.68
CA LYS A 75 12.75 -15.14 -7.64
C LYS A 75 11.95 -15.65 -8.86
N GLY A 76 12.26 -15.12 -10.04
CA GLY A 76 11.62 -15.53 -11.30
C GLY A 76 10.23 -14.94 -11.56
N THR A 77 9.70 -14.09 -10.69
CA THR A 77 8.36 -13.48 -10.79
C THR A 77 8.50 -11.96 -10.79
N PRO A 78 7.76 -11.21 -11.63
CA PRO A 78 7.76 -9.76 -11.62
C PRO A 78 7.38 -9.16 -10.25
N ILE A 79 8.03 -8.06 -9.85
CA ILE A 79 7.72 -7.35 -8.60
C ILE A 79 6.22 -7.03 -8.52
N LEU A 80 5.65 -6.52 -9.59
CA LEU A 80 4.23 -6.17 -9.65
C LEU A 80 3.31 -7.38 -9.47
N GLU A 81 3.72 -8.57 -9.92
CA GLU A 81 2.94 -9.80 -9.71
C GLU A 81 2.94 -10.23 -8.23
N HIS A 82 4.09 -10.11 -7.55
CA HIS A 82 4.15 -10.34 -6.10
C HIS A 82 3.19 -9.41 -5.36
N LEU A 83 3.19 -8.12 -5.72
CA LEU A 83 2.28 -7.13 -5.14
C LEU A 83 0.80 -7.47 -5.40
N ILE A 84 0.43 -7.81 -6.63
CA ILE A 84 -0.95 -8.18 -6.99
C ILE A 84 -1.41 -9.42 -6.22
N LYS A 85 -0.56 -10.45 -6.12
CA LYS A 85 -0.85 -11.66 -5.34
C LYS A 85 -1.10 -11.34 -3.86
N GLN A 86 -0.30 -10.44 -3.31
CA GLN A 86 -0.45 -10.02 -1.92
C GLN A 86 -1.73 -9.19 -1.72
N LEU A 87 -2.03 -8.25 -2.58
CA LEU A 87 -3.28 -7.47 -2.54
C LEU A 87 -4.51 -8.39 -2.60
N LYS A 88 -4.51 -9.36 -3.52
CA LYS A 88 -5.56 -10.38 -3.61
C LYS A 88 -5.74 -11.17 -2.31
N LYS A 89 -4.64 -11.58 -1.66
CA LYS A 89 -4.67 -12.29 -0.38
C LYS A 89 -5.40 -11.49 0.71
N HIS A 90 -5.37 -10.16 0.61
CA HIS A 90 -6.03 -9.23 1.52
C HIS A 90 -7.37 -8.69 0.97
N ASN A 91 -7.95 -9.36 -0.05
CA ASN A 91 -9.24 -9.02 -0.64
C ASN A 91 -9.28 -7.63 -1.33
N VAL A 92 -8.11 -7.09 -1.72
CA VAL A 92 -7.99 -5.89 -2.55
C VAL A 92 -7.85 -6.35 -4.01
N THR A 93 -8.96 -6.34 -4.75
CA THR A 93 -9.06 -7.02 -6.05
C THR A 93 -9.47 -6.13 -7.22
N ASP A 94 -9.89 -4.89 -7.00
CA ASP A 94 -10.18 -3.90 -8.04
C ASP A 94 -8.97 -2.95 -8.15
N LEU A 95 -8.13 -3.18 -9.16
CA LEU A 95 -6.83 -2.54 -9.28
C LEU A 95 -6.82 -1.55 -10.45
N ILE A 96 -6.32 -0.34 -10.21
CA ILE A 96 -6.03 0.64 -11.25
C ILE A 96 -4.51 0.79 -11.32
N ILE A 97 -3.90 0.39 -12.42
CA ILE A 97 -2.46 0.51 -12.60
C ILE A 97 -2.16 1.76 -13.42
N ALA A 98 -1.52 2.76 -12.81
CA ALA A 98 -1.03 3.94 -13.49
C ALA A 98 0.29 3.59 -14.19
N ILE A 99 0.29 3.63 -15.51
CA ILE A 99 1.42 3.25 -16.38
C ILE A 99 1.85 4.40 -17.27
N SER A 100 3.11 4.40 -17.68
CA SER A 100 3.69 5.32 -18.65
C SER A 100 4.81 4.62 -19.42
N TYR A 101 6.04 4.78 -19.01
CA TYR A 101 7.22 4.20 -19.66
C TYR A 101 7.14 2.67 -19.75
N LEU A 102 7.21 2.13 -20.97
CA LEU A 102 7.07 0.69 -21.28
C LEU A 102 5.77 0.05 -20.75
N GLY A 103 4.71 0.85 -20.56
CA GLY A 103 3.43 0.39 -19.99
C GLY A 103 2.77 -0.74 -20.77
N GLU A 104 3.00 -0.82 -22.10
CA GLU A 104 2.49 -1.91 -22.95
C GLU A 104 3.00 -3.29 -22.50
N LYS A 105 4.22 -3.41 -21.97
CA LYS A 105 4.73 -4.67 -21.43
C LYS A 105 3.96 -5.10 -20.18
N ILE A 106 3.54 -4.14 -19.35
CA ILE A 106 2.69 -4.41 -18.18
C ILE A 106 1.30 -4.88 -18.63
N LYS A 107 0.68 -4.16 -19.59
CA LYS A 107 -0.64 -4.55 -20.12
C LYS A 107 -0.62 -5.94 -20.76
N THR A 108 0.40 -6.22 -21.57
CA THR A 108 0.53 -7.53 -22.26
C THR A 108 0.65 -8.67 -21.24
N TYR A 109 1.38 -8.46 -20.14
CA TYR A 109 1.59 -9.50 -19.14
C TYR A 109 0.36 -9.73 -18.26
N PHE A 110 -0.27 -8.67 -17.76
CA PHE A 110 -1.35 -8.79 -16.77
C PHE A 110 -2.75 -8.82 -17.39
N GLY A 111 -2.93 -8.36 -18.63
CA GLY A 111 -4.24 -8.28 -19.28
C GLY A 111 -5.27 -7.55 -18.43
N ASN A 112 -6.46 -8.12 -18.31
CA ASN A 112 -7.52 -7.60 -17.43
C ASN A 112 -7.43 -8.10 -15.98
N GLY A 113 -6.43 -8.90 -15.64
CA GLY A 113 -6.15 -9.40 -14.29
C GLY A 113 -6.86 -10.72 -13.93
N GLU A 114 -7.77 -11.24 -14.76
CA GLU A 114 -8.56 -12.44 -14.45
C GLU A 114 -7.70 -13.66 -14.11
N GLN A 115 -6.59 -13.88 -14.81
CA GLN A 115 -5.66 -14.98 -14.54
C GLN A 115 -5.00 -14.89 -13.14
N PHE A 116 -4.93 -13.69 -12.56
CA PHE A 116 -4.44 -13.45 -11.21
C PHE A 116 -5.57 -13.40 -10.17
N GLY A 117 -6.84 -13.46 -10.62
CA GLY A 117 -8.05 -13.39 -9.80
C GLY A 117 -8.29 -11.99 -9.23
N VAL A 118 -7.96 -10.98 -10.00
CA VAL A 118 -8.21 -9.57 -9.75
C VAL A 118 -8.80 -8.92 -11.00
N LYS A 119 -9.35 -7.72 -10.86
CA LYS A 119 -9.77 -6.88 -11.99
C LYS A 119 -8.77 -5.74 -12.15
N ILE A 120 -8.20 -5.61 -13.34
CA ILE A 120 -7.22 -4.57 -13.63
C ILE A 120 -7.80 -3.60 -14.66
N GLN A 121 -7.68 -2.31 -14.33
CA GLN A 121 -7.86 -1.20 -15.27
C GLN A 121 -6.54 -0.44 -15.38
N TYR A 122 -6.25 0.11 -16.53
CA TYR A 122 -5.05 0.91 -16.74
C TYR A 122 -5.37 2.40 -16.82
N SER A 123 -4.46 3.21 -16.30
CA SER A 123 -4.43 4.66 -16.50
C SER A 123 -3.10 5.03 -17.14
N GLU A 124 -3.15 5.35 -18.42
CA GLU A 124 -1.95 5.70 -19.19
C GLU A 124 -1.64 7.18 -19.07
N GLU A 125 -0.38 7.50 -18.80
CA GLU A 125 0.10 8.87 -18.73
C GLU A 125 0.91 9.18 -20.01
N GLU A 126 0.44 10.12 -20.82
CA GLU A 126 1.17 10.64 -21.97
C GLU A 126 2.35 11.52 -21.53
N GLU A 127 2.16 12.24 -20.43
CA GLU A 127 3.16 13.06 -19.77
C GLU A 127 3.36 12.57 -18.33
N ASN A 128 4.55 12.81 -17.79
CA ASN A 128 4.84 12.51 -16.39
C ASN A 128 4.04 13.46 -15.47
N LEU A 129 2.97 12.94 -14.89
CA LEU A 129 2.09 13.68 -13.97
C LEU A 129 2.62 13.71 -12.53
N LEU A 130 3.69 12.97 -12.22
CA LEU A 130 4.17 12.67 -10.87
C LEU A 130 3.13 11.86 -10.07
N THR A 131 3.49 11.47 -8.85
CA THR A 131 2.71 10.56 -8.00
C THR A 131 1.30 11.08 -7.72
N GLY A 132 1.15 12.34 -7.33
CA GLY A 132 -0.14 12.94 -7.02
C GLY A 132 -1.04 13.17 -8.25
N GLY A 133 -0.43 13.57 -9.38
CA GLY A 133 -1.16 13.76 -10.63
C GLY A 133 -1.72 12.46 -11.20
N ALA A 134 -0.94 11.37 -11.11
CA ALA A 134 -1.39 10.03 -11.51
C ALA A 134 -2.64 9.59 -10.72
N ILE A 135 -2.65 9.83 -9.41
CA ILE A 135 -3.79 9.54 -8.54
C ILE A 135 -5.00 10.43 -8.90
N LYS A 136 -4.77 11.73 -9.12
CA LYS A 136 -5.83 12.68 -9.50
C LYS A 136 -6.54 12.27 -10.79
N LYS A 137 -5.78 11.77 -11.77
CA LYS A 137 -6.29 11.35 -13.09
C LYS A 137 -7.34 10.25 -13.00
N VAL A 138 -7.29 9.42 -11.97
CA VAL A 138 -8.20 8.27 -11.82
C VAL A 138 -9.32 8.51 -10.81
N LYS A 139 -9.53 9.75 -10.36
CA LYS A 139 -10.56 10.14 -9.38
C LYS A 139 -11.93 9.54 -9.71
N ASP A 140 -12.38 9.67 -10.95
CA ASP A 140 -13.72 9.21 -11.35
C ASP A 140 -13.87 7.68 -11.31
N LYS A 141 -12.76 6.94 -11.51
CA LYS A 141 -12.71 5.48 -11.38
C LYS A 141 -12.75 5.02 -9.92
N ILE A 142 -12.28 5.83 -8.99
CA ILE A 142 -12.33 5.56 -7.55
C ILE A 142 -13.75 5.76 -7.02
N GLY A 143 -14.44 6.79 -7.48
CA GLY A 143 -15.77 7.14 -6.96
C GLY A 143 -15.69 7.69 -5.54
N ASN A 144 -16.62 7.25 -4.69
CA ASN A 144 -16.71 7.71 -3.28
C ASN A 144 -16.32 6.61 -2.28
N GLU A 145 -15.26 5.85 -2.59
CA GLU A 145 -14.78 4.75 -1.77
C GLU A 145 -13.41 5.05 -1.18
N THR A 146 -13.12 4.50 0.00
CA THR A 146 -11.75 4.44 0.53
C THR A 146 -10.91 3.54 -0.36
N PHE A 147 -9.68 3.93 -0.63
CA PHE A 147 -8.79 3.22 -1.54
C PHE A 147 -7.34 3.24 -1.06
N LEU A 148 -6.58 2.27 -1.54
CA LEU A 148 -5.13 2.20 -1.31
C LEU A 148 -4.38 2.86 -2.49
N VAL A 149 -3.20 3.39 -2.18
CA VAL A 149 -2.20 3.77 -3.18
C VAL A 149 -0.90 3.07 -2.83
N ILE A 150 -0.31 2.39 -3.81
CA ILE A 150 0.91 1.61 -3.58
C ILE A 150 1.90 1.88 -4.72
N HIS A 151 3.16 2.07 -4.39
CA HIS A 151 4.23 2.11 -5.38
C HIS A 151 4.45 0.71 -5.96
N GLY A 152 4.54 0.60 -7.29
CA GLY A 152 4.60 -0.67 -8.01
C GLY A 152 5.97 -1.39 -7.97
N ASP A 153 6.93 -0.84 -7.24
CA ASP A 153 8.30 -1.30 -7.10
C ASP A 153 8.65 -1.80 -5.69
N ILE A 154 7.63 -2.06 -4.88
CA ILE A 154 7.77 -2.49 -3.49
C ILE A 154 7.48 -3.98 -3.34
N LEU A 155 8.34 -4.66 -2.60
CA LEU A 155 8.13 -6.02 -2.12
C LEU A 155 8.02 -6.02 -0.59
N THR A 156 6.98 -6.66 -0.05
CA THR A 156 6.72 -6.62 1.40
C THR A 156 5.85 -7.78 1.84
N ASP A 157 5.90 -8.14 3.12
CA ASP A 157 4.96 -9.04 3.79
C ASP A 157 3.86 -8.30 4.57
N PHE A 158 3.65 -7.04 4.22
CA PHE A 158 2.74 -6.11 4.86
C PHE A 158 1.29 -6.60 4.93
N SER A 159 0.63 -6.41 6.08
CA SER A 159 -0.78 -6.73 6.26
C SER A 159 -1.69 -5.58 5.82
N TYR A 160 -2.17 -5.62 4.59
CA TYR A 160 -3.13 -4.62 4.09
C TYR A 160 -4.43 -4.63 4.90
N THR A 161 -4.87 -5.80 5.39
CA THR A 161 -6.07 -5.93 6.25
C THR A 161 -5.93 -5.12 7.54
N ASP A 162 -4.77 -5.22 8.22
CA ASP A 162 -4.54 -4.48 9.46
C ASP A 162 -4.42 -2.98 9.21
N PHE A 163 -3.80 -2.59 8.11
CA PHE A 163 -3.67 -1.20 7.71
C PHE A 163 -5.02 -0.56 7.36
N ILE A 164 -5.87 -1.26 6.62
CA ILE A 164 -7.23 -0.80 6.31
C ILE A 164 -8.05 -0.64 7.60
N ALA A 165 -8.00 -1.64 8.48
CA ALA A 165 -8.69 -1.57 9.78
C ALA A 165 -8.19 -0.39 10.64
N PHE A 166 -6.87 -0.13 10.61
CA PHE A 166 -6.28 1.04 11.26
C PHE A 166 -6.83 2.34 10.65
N HIS A 167 -6.81 2.50 9.32
CA HIS A 167 -7.30 3.69 8.65
C HIS A 167 -8.77 4.00 9.00
N GLN A 168 -9.61 2.97 8.99
CA GLN A 168 -11.03 3.09 9.37
C GLN A 168 -11.21 3.46 10.84
N LYS A 169 -10.45 2.82 11.75
CA LYS A 169 -10.49 3.10 13.19
C LYS A 169 -10.07 4.54 13.50
N GLU A 170 -9.03 5.04 12.86
CA GLU A 170 -8.55 6.41 13.02
C GLU A 170 -9.50 7.44 12.39
N ASN A 171 -10.47 7.01 11.56
CA ASN A 171 -11.32 7.86 10.74
C ASN A 171 -10.49 8.94 10.02
N ALA A 172 -9.34 8.53 9.50
CA ALA A 172 -8.34 9.43 8.94
C ALA A 172 -8.69 9.84 7.51
N LEU A 173 -8.30 11.05 7.11
CA LEU A 173 -8.35 11.48 5.72
C LEU A 173 -7.28 10.73 4.90
N ALA A 174 -6.10 10.60 5.49
CA ALA A 174 -4.97 9.86 4.93
C ALA A 174 -4.29 9.04 6.02
N SER A 175 -3.84 7.84 5.67
CA SER A 175 -2.93 7.03 6.48
C SER A 175 -1.72 6.65 5.65
N VAL A 176 -0.55 6.70 6.27
CA VAL A 176 0.74 6.34 5.67
C VAL A 176 1.29 5.13 6.41
N ALA A 177 1.64 4.07 5.68
CA ALA A 177 2.38 2.97 6.26
C ALA A 177 3.86 3.36 6.38
N LEU A 178 4.41 3.17 7.58
CA LEU A 178 5.76 3.56 7.94
C LEU A 178 6.61 2.34 8.25
N SER A 179 7.79 2.31 7.66
CA SER A 179 8.84 1.34 7.98
C SER A 179 10.03 2.06 8.61
N SER A 180 10.95 1.31 9.21
CA SER A 180 12.23 1.86 9.66
C SER A 180 13.31 1.59 8.62
N ALA A 181 14.16 2.59 8.36
CA ALA A 181 15.31 2.44 7.49
C ALA A 181 16.61 2.77 8.24
N THR A 182 17.69 2.05 7.89
CA THR A 182 19.03 2.31 8.40
C THR A 182 19.58 3.61 7.81
N GLU A 183 19.30 3.83 6.50
CA GLU A 183 19.67 5.05 5.78
C GLU A 183 18.41 5.84 5.37
N PRO A 184 17.73 6.49 6.33
CA PRO A 184 16.44 7.11 6.08
C PRO A 184 16.51 8.41 5.26
N ARG A 185 17.71 8.93 4.98
CA ARG A 185 17.91 10.19 4.24
C ARG A 185 17.48 10.12 2.77
N GLU A 186 17.46 8.92 2.21
CA GLU A 186 17.03 8.68 0.82
C GLU A 186 15.50 8.75 0.69
N TYR A 187 14.79 8.73 1.81
CA TYR A 187 13.33 8.68 1.91
C TYR A 187 12.78 9.87 2.67
N GLY A 188 11.51 10.16 2.52
CA GLY A 188 10.83 11.11 3.38
C GLY A 188 10.69 10.56 4.81
N GLN A 189 11.13 11.35 5.80
CA GLN A 189 11.16 10.98 7.22
C GLN A 189 9.96 11.55 7.96
N PHE A 190 9.43 10.81 8.94
CA PHE A 190 8.24 11.19 9.69
C PHE A 190 8.46 11.12 11.20
N ASN A 191 7.85 12.05 11.92
CA ASN A 191 7.67 11.97 13.36
C ASN A 191 6.20 11.74 13.72
N LEU A 192 5.99 10.89 14.74
CA LEU A 192 4.67 10.52 15.25
C LEU A 192 4.45 11.08 16.66
N HIS A 193 3.21 11.49 16.92
CA HIS A 193 2.69 11.62 18.28
C HIS A 193 1.45 10.72 18.42
N GLY A 194 1.59 9.61 19.14
CA GLY A 194 0.63 8.52 19.11
C GLY A 194 0.51 7.93 17.69
N THR A 195 -0.67 8.01 17.10
CA THR A 195 -0.91 7.58 15.70
C THR A 195 -0.88 8.75 14.71
N LYS A 196 -0.74 10.00 15.16
CA LYS A 196 -0.75 11.18 14.28
C LYS A 196 0.65 11.51 13.77
N LEU A 197 0.77 11.75 12.48
CA LEU A 197 1.96 12.33 11.89
C LEU A 197 1.99 13.83 12.22
N VAL A 198 3.04 14.25 12.90
CA VAL A 198 3.21 15.64 13.36
C VAL A 198 4.23 16.41 12.54
N GLU A 199 5.18 15.71 11.94
CA GLU A 199 6.21 16.30 11.08
C GLU A 199 6.51 15.35 9.91
N PHE A 200 6.74 15.95 8.75
CA PHE A 200 7.24 15.29 7.56
C PHE A 200 8.44 16.06 7.04
N TYR A 201 9.53 15.37 6.85
CA TYR A 201 10.74 15.88 6.24
C TYR A 201 10.90 15.18 4.90
N PRO A 202 10.54 15.83 3.78
CA PRO A 202 10.76 15.27 2.46
C PRO A 202 12.26 15.03 2.27
N ASN A 203 12.60 14.13 1.35
CA ASN A 203 14.00 13.81 1.06
C ASN A 203 14.84 15.07 0.93
N THR A 204 15.74 15.32 1.89
CA THR A 204 16.55 16.53 1.95
C THR A 204 18.02 16.19 2.15
N THR A 205 18.89 16.98 1.53
CA THR A 205 20.32 16.99 1.80
C THR A 205 20.67 17.70 3.11
N ALA A 206 19.66 18.12 3.90
CA ALA A 206 19.85 18.83 5.15
C ALA A 206 20.65 17.99 6.16
N PRO A 207 21.62 18.55 6.88
CA PRO A 207 22.38 17.82 7.87
C PRO A 207 21.51 17.41 9.05
N GLY A 208 21.72 16.17 9.51
CA GLY A 208 21.06 15.62 10.69
C GLY A 208 19.99 14.58 10.36
N LEU A 209 19.98 13.51 11.14
CA LEU A 209 18.93 12.52 11.16
C LEU A 209 17.76 13.08 11.95
N ARG A 210 16.56 13.10 11.36
CA ARG A 210 15.33 13.58 12.02
C ARG A 210 14.51 12.43 12.59
N SER A 211 14.44 11.34 11.85
CA SER A 211 13.71 10.13 12.24
C SER A 211 14.21 8.92 11.45
N HIS A 212 14.08 7.72 12.01
CA HIS A 212 14.26 6.47 11.29
C HIS A 212 12.98 5.98 10.60
N LEU A 213 11.83 6.60 10.88
CA LEU A 213 10.57 6.26 10.26
C LEU A 213 10.46 6.93 8.89
N ILE A 214 10.24 6.11 7.88
CA ILE A 214 10.08 6.53 6.48
C ILE A 214 8.76 6.04 5.92
N HIS A 215 8.24 6.68 4.87
CA HIS A 215 7.10 6.12 4.16
C HIS A 215 7.52 4.86 3.39
N SER A 216 6.67 3.87 3.43
CA SER A 216 6.91 2.61 2.71
C SER A 216 6.36 2.61 1.28
N GLY A 217 5.85 3.72 0.78
CA GLY A 217 5.15 3.82 -0.51
C GLY A 217 3.76 3.18 -0.50
N ILE A 218 3.16 3.01 0.69
CA ILE A 218 1.82 2.44 0.86
C ILE A 218 0.97 3.44 1.63
N TYR A 219 -0.19 3.79 1.06
CA TYR A 219 -1.10 4.78 1.60
C TYR A 219 -2.54 4.27 1.56
N ALA A 220 -3.37 4.72 2.51
CA ALA A 220 -4.82 4.58 2.48
C ALA A 220 -5.45 5.97 2.52
N PHE A 221 -6.42 6.21 1.65
CA PHE A 221 -7.10 7.50 1.51
C PHE A 221 -8.61 7.36 1.57
N SER A 222 -9.22 8.25 2.35
CA SER A 222 -10.64 8.53 2.20
C SER A 222 -10.89 9.35 0.93
N PRO A 223 -12.03 9.19 0.22
CA PRO A 223 -12.26 9.85 -1.07
C PRO A 223 -12.21 11.38 -0.99
N GLN A 224 -12.44 11.96 0.18
CA GLN A 224 -12.31 13.40 0.43
C GLN A 224 -10.90 13.95 0.22
N ILE A 225 -9.88 13.09 0.11
CA ILE A 225 -8.49 13.49 -0.20
C ILE A 225 -8.40 14.34 -1.47
N PHE A 226 -9.26 14.07 -2.47
CA PHE A 226 -9.28 14.80 -3.71
C PHE A 226 -9.63 16.29 -3.57
N ASN A 227 -10.26 16.69 -2.45
CA ASN A 227 -10.54 18.10 -2.15
C ASN A 227 -9.27 18.88 -1.76
N TYR A 228 -8.20 18.18 -1.42
CA TYR A 228 -6.90 18.75 -1.05
C TYR A 228 -5.88 18.71 -2.18
N PHE A 229 -6.24 18.11 -3.31
CA PHE A 229 -5.37 18.07 -4.47
C PHE A 229 -5.38 19.44 -5.17
N PRO A 230 -4.20 19.90 -5.63
CA PRO A 230 -4.08 21.18 -6.32
C PRO A 230 -4.84 21.16 -7.67
N LYS A 231 -5.20 22.36 -8.18
CA LYS A 231 -5.86 22.48 -9.49
C LYS A 231 -4.98 21.98 -10.64
N LYS A 232 -3.65 22.18 -10.53
CA LYS A 232 -2.67 21.69 -11.53
C LYS A 232 -2.72 20.17 -11.65
N ASN A 233 -2.39 19.65 -12.83
CA ASN A 233 -2.42 18.19 -13.07
C ASN A 233 -1.11 17.48 -12.71
N LYS A 234 0.01 18.19 -12.69
CA LYS A 234 1.34 17.65 -12.39
C LYS A 234 1.78 18.10 -11.01
N PHE A 235 1.86 17.16 -10.06
CA PHE A 235 2.32 17.42 -8.69
C PHE A 235 2.70 16.11 -7.98
N ALA A 236 3.58 16.22 -7.00
CA ALA A 236 3.97 15.10 -6.15
C ALA A 236 2.93 14.85 -5.05
N LEU A 237 2.70 13.60 -4.69
CA LEU A 237 1.83 13.24 -3.55
C LEU A 237 2.43 13.76 -2.23
N GLU A 238 3.73 13.76 -2.14
CA GLU A 238 4.51 14.19 -0.99
C GLU A 238 4.20 15.64 -0.59
N ASP A 239 3.98 16.53 -1.58
CA ASP A 239 3.55 17.92 -1.33
C ASP A 239 2.21 17.96 -0.60
N VAL A 240 1.25 17.14 -1.05
CA VAL A 240 -0.08 17.05 -0.42
C VAL A 240 0.01 16.45 0.97
N ILE A 241 0.81 15.40 1.15
CA ILE A 241 1.01 14.78 2.47
C ILE A 241 1.62 15.79 3.44
N GLN A 242 2.61 16.60 3.00
CA GLN A 242 3.21 17.65 3.82
C GLN A 242 2.15 18.64 4.32
N ASP A 243 1.29 19.12 3.41
CA ASP A 243 0.23 20.05 3.76
C ASP A 243 -0.80 19.44 4.74
N LEU A 244 -1.11 18.16 4.56
CA LEU A 244 -2.05 17.45 5.44
C LEU A 244 -1.43 17.12 6.81
N VAL A 245 -0.14 16.83 6.88
CA VAL A 245 0.58 16.65 8.15
C VAL A 245 0.55 17.94 8.95
N ASN A 246 0.82 19.08 8.34
CA ASN A 246 0.72 20.40 8.96
C ASN A 246 -0.69 20.69 9.50
N GLN A 247 -1.72 20.10 8.89
CA GLN A 247 -3.13 20.21 9.33
C GLN A 247 -3.54 19.06 10.29
N GLN A 248 -2.63 18.19 10.71
CA GLN A 248 -2.89 17.04 11.60
C GLN A 248 -3.95 16.05 11.06
N LYS A 249 -4.04 15.90 9.74
CA LYS A 249 -5.03 15.06 9.04
C LYS A 249 -4.50 13.71 8.59
N VAL A 250 -3.25 13.40 8.93
CA VAL A 250 -2.58 12.15 8.53
C VAL A 250 -2.27 11.30 9.74
N SER A 251 -2.58 10.02 9.63
CA SER A 251 -2.21 9.01 10.63
C SER A 251 -1.10 8.11 10.10
N GLY A 252 -0.16 7.72 10.95
CA GLY A 252 0.95 6.84 10.63
C GLY A 252 0.73 5.44 11.21
N PHE A 253 0.87 4.43 10.37
CA PHE A 253 0.83 3.02 10.75
C PHE A 253 2.24 2.44 10.68
N VAL A 254 2.87 2.29 11.82
CA VAL A 254 4.20 1.67 11.91
C VAL A 254 4.05 0.15 11.84
N PHE A 255 4.77 -0.48 10.94
CA PHE A 255 4.82 -1.93 10.84
C PHE A 255 6.26 -2.45 10.94
N SER A 256 6.39 -3.65 11.45
CA SER A 256 7.62 -4.43 11.45
C SER A 256 7.44 -5.63 10.52
N GLY A 257 8.31 -5.77 9.53
CA GLY A 257 8.20 -6.83 8.53
C GLY A 257 9.22 -6.63 7.42
N LYS A 258 9.17 -7.50 6.42
CA LYS A 258 10.00 -7.36 5.24
C LYS A 258 9.47 -6.25 4.37
N TRP A 259 10.36 -5.34 4.01
CA TRP A 259 10.06 -4.27 3.08
C TRP A 259 11.31 -3.97 2.24
N TYR A 260 11.16 -4.01 0.93
CA TYR A 260 12.20 -3.74 -0.04
C TYR A 260 11.65 -2.76 -1.08
N ASP A 261 12.25 -1.58 -1.13
CA ASP A 261 12.07 -0.64 -2.25
C ASP A 261 13.13 -0.96 -3.31
N VAL A 262 12.68 -1.42 -4.46
CA VAL A 262 13.58 -1.73 -5.58
C VAL A 262 13.88 -0.43 -6.35
N GLY A 263 14.46 0.55 -5.66
CA GLY A 263 14.79 1.87 -6.21
C GLY A 263 16.13 1.93 -6.93
N ASN A 264 17.12 1.15 -6.49
CA ASN A 264 18.51 1.16 -6.97
C ASN A 264 19.06 -0.28 -7.07
N PRO A 265 20.25 -0.50 -7.68
CA PRO A 265 20.82 -1.82 -7.85
C PRO A 265 21.07 -2.59 -6.55
N ASP A 266 21.54 -1.92 -5.50
CA ASP A 266 21.87 -2.57 -4.22
C ASP A 266 20.59 -3.09 -3.55
N ASN A 267 19.52 -2.30 -3.54
CA ASN A 267 18.22 -2.71 -3.03
C ASN A 267 17.60 -3.84 -3.87
N TYR A 268 17.80 -3.83 -5.19
CA TYR A 268 17.35 -4.90 -6.07
C TYR A 268 18.07 -6.21 -5.77
N GLU A 269 19.41 -6.20 -5.66
CA GLU A 269 20.17 -7.38 -5.28
C GLU A 269 19.78 -7.92 -3.91
N LYS A 270 19.58 -7.02 -2.94
CA LYS A 270 19.08 -7.40 -1.61
C LYS A 270 17.73 -8.09 -1.70
N ALA A 271 16.79 -7.52 -2.48
CA ALA A 271 15.49 -8.14 -2.70
C ALA A 271 15.60 -9.53 -3.33
N ILE A 272 16.46 -9.73 -4.35
CA ILE A 272 16.70 -11.04 -4.98
C ILE A 272 17.22 -12.07 -3.97
N LYS A 273 18.12 -11.66 -3.08
CA LYS A 273 18.76 -12.57 -2.10
C LYS A 273 17.79 -12.94 -0.96
N GLU A 274 17.10 -11.96 -0.41
CA GLU A 274 16.42 -12.07 0.90
C GLU A 274 14.90 -12.25 0.81
N TYR A 275 14.27 -11.85 -0.32
CA TYR A 275 12.82 -11.95 -0.46
C TYR A 275 12.39 -13.41 -0.57
N ASN A 276 11.64 -13.87 0.43
CA ASN A 276 11.02 -15.20 0.50
C ASN A 276 9.61 -14.99 1.11
N LEU A 277 8.59 -15.04 0.27
CA LEU A 277 7.19 -15.10 0.66
C LEU A 277 6.55 -16.39 0.15
#